data_21835947b22de64d6346a6fb3a217d5f
#
_entry.id   21835947b22de64d6346a6fb3a217d5f
#
_cell.length_a   1.000
_cell.length_b   1.000
_cell.length_c   1.000
_cell.angle_alpha   90.00
_cell.angle_beta   90.00
_cell.angle_gamma   90.00
#
_symmetry.space_group_name_H-M   'P 1'
#
loop_
_entity.id
_entity.type
_entity.pdbx_description
1 polymer ?
#
loop_
_entity_poly.entity_id
_entity_poly.type
_entity_poly.pdbx_seq_one_letter_code
_entity_poly.pdbx_strand_id
1 'polypeptide(L)'
;AEYAGRPLMADIREEPEDEILEEMPEEMPESILLSCPPLSIWRETLLACSVVGTPGEYKPLILDDKSRLYLYRYWSYEDTLVRFIKSCGNPAESEDFRQISNLSLDLSGFGHNLQTFFPEDAGQFRFEDDKSKIFPDWQKIAALAVLRNRLVVISGSPGTGKTTTAARALALLQVLSRGPKLRIALAAPTGKAAVRLDEAMNSAYARVGLNDQQGKAMTVHRLLGTVAGSPYFRHGPGNPLPYDVIVVDEASMVDLPLMAKLVQALSPASRLILLGDRDQLASVEAGAVLGDLCGPDDAGNFFSQAFRQEIRRMTGESCLPPVPFRHLPPVSDSMVQLQKNYRFDENSGIGQLSRAVNRGDKDRVFSILNSSRCSDIAWENLPDPLGLPRLIEENLIHYFRKYMQMVINNDNPEVIFDYFER
;
A
#
# COMPACT_ATOMS: atom_id res chain seq x y z
N ALA A 1 -2.59 34.83 -24.54
CA ALA A 1 -3.30 34.57 -25.79
C ALA A 1 -2.26 34.27 -26.86
N GLU A 2 -1.98 33.00 -27.13
CA GLU A 2 -1.30 32.43 -28.30
C GLU A 2 -0.55 31.12 -27.94
N TYR A 3 -1.27 30.14 -27.48
CA TYR A 3 -0.85 28.74 -27.51
C TYR A 3 -2.10 27.83 -27.47
N ALA A 4 -2.96 28.02 -28.46
CA ALA A 4 -4.02 27.06 -28.75
C ALA A 4 -3.84 26.62 -30.21
N GLY A 5 -3.60 25.34 -30.41
CA GLY A 5 -3.81 24.71 -31.72
C GLY A 5 -2.53 24.31 -32.47
N ARG A 6 -1.88 23.22 -32.04
CA ARG A 6 -1.22 22.30 -32.99
C ARG A 6 -1.57 20.87 -32.60
N PRO A 7 -2.10 20.05 -33.53
CA PRO A 7 -2.36 18.64 -33.26
C PRO A 7 -1.04 17.88 -33.16
N LEU A 8 -0.94 17.02 -32.14
CA LEU A 8 0.17 16.11 -31.88
C LEU A 8 0.04 14.85 -32.75
N MET A 9 -0.03 15.04 -34.07
CA MET A 9 0.06 13.99 -35.08
C MET A 9 0.69 14.63 -36.32
N ALA A 10 2.02 14.72 -36.34
CA ALA A 10 2.76 15.00 -37.56
C ALA A 10 3.53 13.74 -37.92
N ASP A 11 3.13 13.18 -39.05
CA ASP A 11 3.79 12.21 -39.92
C ASP A 11 5.19 11.78 -39.50
N ILE A 12 5.30 10.54 -39.03
CA ILE A 12 6.54 9.77 -39.11
C ILE A 12 6.71 9.42 -40.59
N ARG A 13 7.38 10.27 -41.36
CA ARG A 13 7.93 9.88 -42.65
C ARG A 13 9.17 9.04 -42.34
N GLU A 14 9.16 7.82 -42.84
CA GLU A 14 10.33 6.98 -42.97
C GLU A 14 11.37 7.72 -43.81
N GLU A 15 12.41 8.23 -43.19
CA GLU A 15 13.63 8.62 -43.88
C GLU A 15 14.60 7.43 -43.88
N PRO A 16 15.31 7.17 -45.00
CA PRO A 16 16.14 5.98 -45.16
C PRO A 16 17.33 5.99 -44.21
N GLU A 17 17.58 4.81 -43.61
CA GLU A 17 18.59 4.53 -42.58
C GLU A 17 20.07 4.63 -43.04
N ASP A 18 20.41 5.20 -44.20
CA ASP A 18 21.73 5.06 -44.78
C ASP A 18 22.61 6.32 -44.76
N GLU A 19 22.26 7.43 -44.08
CA GLU A 19 23.08 8.66 -44.14
C GLU A 19 23.46 9.28 -42.78
N ILE A 20 23.40 8.57 -41.65
CA ILE A 20 23.83 9.12 -40.35
C ILE A 20 25.07 8.36 -39.79
N LEU A 21 25.94 7.85 -40.64
CA LEU A 21 27.20 7.21 -40.23
C LEU A 21 28.45 7.97 -40.64
N GLU A 22 28.34 9.21 -41.11
CA GLU A 22 29.54 10.03 -41.35
C GLU A 22 29.53 11.28 -40.48
N GLU A 23 30.60 11.39 -39.68
CA GLU A 23 31.03 12.54 -38.87
C GLU A 23 30.53 12.56 -37.41
N MET A 24 30.85 11.53 -36.63
CA MET A 24 31.21 11.78 -35.26
C MET A 24 32.63 12.38 -35.19
N PRO A 25 32.84 13.58 -34.65
CA PRO A 25 34.19 14.12 -34.48
C PRO A 25 35.00 13.20 -33.56
N GLU A 26 36.15 12.72 -34.04
CA GLU A 26 37.08 11.81 -33.34
C GLU A 26 37.76 12.42 -32.10
N GLU A 27 37.40 13.61 -31.68
CA GLU A 27 37.89 14.21 -30.44
C GLU A 27 36.68 14.75 -29.66
N MET A 28 36.11 13.91 -28.79
CA MET A 28 35.39 14.45 -27.63
C MET A 28 36.39 15.36 -26.89
N PRO A 29 36.07 16.66 -26.71
CA PRO A 29 36.96 17.51 -25.92
C PRO A 29 37.14 16.83 -24.56
N GLU A 30 38.41 16.78 -24.09
CA GLU A 30 38.82 16.27 -22.79
C GLU A 30 37.72 16.58 -21.78
N SER A 31 37.11 15.54 -21.20
CA SER A 31 36.00 15.62 -20.30
C SER A 31 36.17 16.86 -19.41
N ILE A 32 35.29 17.84 -19.59
CA ILE A 32 35.09 18.87 -18.58
C ILE A 32 34.66 18.05 -17.35
N LEU A 33 35.60 17.69 -16.52
CA LEU A 33 35.37 17.16 -15.20
C LEU A 33 34.62 18.25 -14.44
N LEU A 34 33.28 18.22 -14.53
CA LEU A 34 32.44 19.05 -13.72
C LEU A 34 32.73 18.64 -12.27
N SER A 35 33.70 19.27 -11.65
CA SER A 35 33.98 19.11 -10.25
C SER A 35 32.83 19.76 -9.48
N CYS A 36 31.98 18.94 -8.85
CA CYS A 36 30.96 19.46 -7.97
C CYS A 36 31.63 20.21 -6.80
N PRO A 37 31.16 21.41 -6.46
CA PRO A 37 31.65 22.11 -5.28
C PRO A 37 31.46 21.28 -4.02
N PRO A 38 32.24 21.46 -2.95
CA PRO A 38 31.96 20.87 -1.64
C PRO A 38 30.55 21.18 -1.18
N LEU A 39 29.92 20.23 -0.50
CA LEU A 39 28.51 20.33 -0.03
C LEU A 39 28.25 21.60 0.77
N SER A 40 29.22 22.04 1.59
CA SER A 40 29.12 23.28 2.39
C SER A 40 28.97 24.53 1.52
N ILE A 41 29.83 24.64 0.48
CA ILE A 41 29.77 25.77 -0.48
C ILE A 41 28.45 25.72 -1.25
N TRP A 42 28.03 24.53 -1.67
CA TRP A 42 26.76 24.37 -2.38
C TRP A 42 25.57 24.79 -1.53
N ARG A 43 25.57 24.38 -0.25
CA ARG A 43 24.53 24.76 0.71
C ARG A 43 24.47 26.28 0.94
N GLU A 44 25.61 26.93 1.16
CA GLU A 44 25.69 28.39 1.34
C GLU A 44 25.19 29.14 0.09
N THR A 45 25.62 28.71 -1.08
CA THR A 45 25.19 29.31 -2.36
C THR A 45 23.68 29.16 -2.56
N LEU A 46 23.11 27.97 -2.29
CA LEU A 46 21.67 27.74 -2.40
C LEU A 46 20.89 28.61 -1.41
N LEU A 47 21.32 28.72 -0.16
CA LEU A 47 20.64 29.55 0.85
C LEU A 47 20.73 31.05 0.54
N ALA A 48 21.76 31.50 -0.19
CA ALA A 48 21.86 32.87 -0.68
C ALA A 48 20.89 33.19 -1.82
N CYS A 49 20.30 32.18 -2.49
CA CYS A 49 19.34 32.39 -3.56
C CYS A 49 17.99 32.83 -3.01
N SER A 50 17.37 33.83 -3.63
CA SER A 50 16.07 34.38 -3.22
C SER A 50 14.92 33.35 -3.35
N VAL A 51 15.07 32.34 -4.23
CA VAL A 51 14.08 31.29 -4.48
C VAL A 51 14.21 30.08 -3.54
N VAL A 52 15.27 30.00 -2.74
CA VAL A 52 15.50 28.91 -1.79
C VAL A 52 15.23 29.41 -0.37
N GLY A 53 14.45 28.66 0.38
CA GLY A 53 14.13 28.91 1.77
C GLY A 53 14.47 27.71 2.65
N THR A 54 14.28 27.92 3.94
CA THR A 54 14.38 26.90 4.99
C THR A 54 12.98 26.35 5.36
N PRO A 55 12.89 25.21 6.06
CA PRO A 55 11.62 24.68 6.57
C PRO A 55 10.80 25.75 7.31
N GLY A 56 9.54 25.93 6.88
CA GLY A 56 8.63 26.95 7.42
C GLY A 56 8.52 28.22 6.58
N GLU A 57 9.43 28.48 5.67
CA GLU A 57 9.35 29.61 4.74
C GLU A 57 8.52 29.24 3.49
N TYR A 58 7.83 30.24 2.94
CA TYR A 58 7.04 30.07 1.69
C TYR A 58 7.88 30.52 0.50
N LYS A 59 8.72 29.62 -0.01
CA LYS A 59 9.57 29.84 -1.19
C LYS A 59 9.48 28.66 -2.15
N PRO A 60 9.76 28.84 -3.45
CA PRO A 60 9.64 27.76 -4.45
C PRO A 60 10.41 26.48 -4.12
N LEU A 61 11.60 26.65 -3.50
CA LEU A 61 12.47 25.55 -3.08
C LEU A 61 12.72 25.63 -1.58
N ILE A 62 12.77 24.46 -0.93
CA ILE A 62 13.11 24.34 0.51
C ILE A 62 14.35 23.48 0.65
N LEU A 63 15.34 24.00 1.35
CA LEU A 63 16.57 23.29 1.72
C LEU A 63 16.53 22.97 3.22
N ASP A 64 16.50 21.68 3.56
CA ASP A 64 16.43 21.25 4.95
C ASP A 64 17.82 21.15 5.63
N ASP A 65 17.82 20.85 6.94
CA ASP A 65 19.04 20.72 7.72
C ASP A 65 19.90 19.53 7.33
N LYS A 66 19.34 18.55 6.64
CA LYS A 66 20.04 17.38 6.10
C LYS A 66 20.58 17.62 4.67
N SER A 67 20.54 18.86 4.19
CA SER A 67 20.98 19.27 2.84
C SER A 67 20.16 18.62 1.71
N ARG A 68 18.87 18.36 1.96
CA ARG A 68 17.93 17.88 0.93
C ARG A 68 17.18 19.09 0.37
N LEU A 69 17.13 19.18 -0.96
CA LEU A 69 16.45 20.26 -1.67
C LEU A 69 15.10 19.74 -2.22
N TYR A 70 14.02 20.42 -1.88
CA TYR A 70 12.66 20.08 -2.27
C TYR A 70 12.02 21.19 -3.07
N LEU A 71 11.10 20.84 -3.97
CA LEU A 71 10.03 21.75 -4.35
C LEU A 71 9.13 21.98 -3.12
N TYR A 72 8.74 23.22 -2.86
CA TYR A 72 7.91 23.59 -1.71
C TYR A 72 6.69 22.70 -1.53
N ARG A 73 5.97 22.40 -2.63
CA ARG A 73 4.76 21.58 -2.57
C ARG A 73 5.03 20.17 -2.04
N TYR A 74 6.12 19.52 -2.43
CA TYR A 74 6.47 18.18 -1.96
C TYR A 74 6.95 18.19 -0.51
N TRP A 75 7.75 19.20 -0.14
CA TRP A 75 8.12 19.41 1.26
C TRP A 75 6.87 19.60 2.14
N SER A 76 5.90 20.40 1.69
CA SER A 76 4.64 20.64 2.43
C SER A 76 3.78 19.39 2.57
N TYR A 77 3.76 18.52 1.55
CA TYR A 77 3.05 17.24 1.63
C TYR A 77 3.72 16.29 2.62
N GLU A 78 5.05 16.16 2.56
CA GLU A 78 5.83 15.36 3.50
C GLU A 78 5.65 15.86 4.93
N ASP A 79 5.79 17.16 5.17
CA ASP A 79 5.60 17.78 6.49
C ASP A 79 4.18 17.56 7.04
N THR A 80 3.16 17.64 6.19
CA THR A 80 1.77 17.32 6.55
C THR A 80 1.62 15.89 7.04
N LEU A 81 2.19 14.93 6.31
CA LEU A 81 2.16 13.51 6.70
C LEU A 81 2.94 13.27 7.98
N VAL A 82 4.14 13.83 8.09
CA VAL A 82 4.97 13.69 9.29
C VAL A 82 4.26 14.22 10.55
N ARG A 83 3.59 15.37 10.45
CA ARG A 83 2.79 15.91 11.59
C ARG A 83 1.64 14.97 11.94
N PHE A 84 0.90 14.48 10.97
CA PHE A 84 -0.19 13.54 11.21
C PHE A 84 0.31 12.25 11.88
N ILE A 85 1.38 11.64 11.34
CA ILE A 85 1.96 10.41 11.87
C ILE A 85 2.46 10.62 13.30
N LYS A 86 3.15 11.72 13.58
CA LYS A 86 3.61 12.08 14.93
C LYS A 86 2.44 12.24 15.89
N SER A 87 1.34 12.89 15.46
CA SER A 87 0.15 13.02 16.29
C SER A 87 -0.47 11.67 16.63
N CYS A 88 -0.51 10.74 15.68
CA CYS A 88 -1.02 9.39 15.94
C CYS A 88 -0.15 8.57 16.91
N GLY A 89 1.15 8.83 16.93
CA GLY A 89 2.10 8.17 17.85
C GLY A 89 2.27 8.83 19.21
N ASN A 90 1.70 10.02 19.42
CA ASN A 90 1.79 10.72 20.69
C ASN A 90 0.78 10.13 21.71
N PRO A 91 1.22 9.64 22.90
CA PRO A 91 0.30 9.09 23.89
C PRO A 91 -0.80 10.05 24.35
N ALA A 92 -0.48 11.34 24.51
CA ALA A 92 -1.45 12.37 24.91
C ALA A 92 -2.52 12.57 23.83
N GLU A 93 -2.12 12.74 22.56
CA GLU A 93 -3.05 12.91 21.44
C GLU A 93 -3.85 11.63 21.15
N SER A 94 -3.28 10.45 21.43
CA SER A 94 -3.99 9.18 21.37
C SER A 94 -5.07 9.07 22.44
N GLU A 95 -4.86 9.63 23.62
CA GLU A 95 -5.88 9.72 24.68
C GLU A 95 -6.99 10.69 24.30
N ASP A 96 -6.64 11.88 23.81
CA ASP A 96 -7.58 12.86 23.27
C ASP A 96 -8.40 12.26 22.13
N PHE A 97 -7.78 11.51 21.22
CA PHE A 97 -8.50 10.80 20.14
C PHE A 97 -9.53 9.81 20.69
N ARG A 98 -9.20 9.05 21.74
CA ARG A 98 -10.15 8.12 22.36
C ARG A 98 -11.33 8.84 23.00
N GLN A 99 -11.13 10.03 23.54
CA GLN A 99 -12.20 10.86 24.11
C GLN A 99 -13.03 11.55 23.03
N ILE A 100 -12.39 12.07 21.96
CA ILE A 100 -13.05 12.79 20.88
C ILE A 100 -13.79 11.84 19.93
N SER A 101 -13.26 10.62 19.72
CA SER A 101 -13.80 9.64 18.77
C SER A 101 -15.11 9.05 19.25
N ASN A 102 -16.00 9.66 19.90
CA ASN A 102 -17.36 9.24 20.34
C ASN A 102 -17.61 7.71 20.37
N LEU A 103 -16.56 6.92 20.19
CA LEU A 103 -16.52 5.47 20.16
C LEU A 103 -16.31 4.96 21.58
N SER A 104 -17.37 5.01 22.40
CA SER A 104 -17.32 4.22 23.61
C SER A 104 -17.41 2.75 23.23
N LEU A 105 -16.29 2.03 23.32
CA LEU A 105 -16.23 0.61 23.03
C LEU A 105 -16.64 -0.19 24.27
N ASP A 106 -17.55 -1.14 24.09
CA ASP A 106 -17.84 -2.13 25.11
C ASP A 106 -16.88 -3.32 24.98
N LEU A 107 -15.85 -3.29 25.80
CA LEU A 107 -14.86 -4.38 25.81
C LEU A 107 -15.27 -5.56 26.71
N SER A 108 -16.44 -5.55 27.36
CA SER A 108 -16.87 -6.61 28.27
C SER A 108 -17.04 -7.98 27.54
N GLY A 109 -17.44 -7.94 26.27
CA GLY A 109 -17.56 -9.12 25.40
C GLY A 109 -16.41 -9.33 24.42
N PHE A 110 -15.30 -8.58 24.54
CA PHE A 110 -14.25 -8.56 23.52
C PHE A 110 -13.70 -9.94 23.18
N GLY A 111 -13.34 -10.76 24.18
CA GLY A 111 -12.75 -12.08 23.95
C GLY A 111 -13.68 -13.02 23.19
N HIS A 112 -14.98 -13.04 23.53
CA HIS A 112 -15.99 -13.83 22.82
C HIS A 112 -16.17 -13.34 21.38
N ASN A 113 -16.31 -12.03 21.20
CA ASN A 113 -16.45 -11.44 19.87
C ASN A 113 -15.19 -11.68 19.02
N LEU A 114 -14.00 -11.54 19.62
CA LEU A 114 -12.74 -11.81 18.90
C LEU A 114 -12.69 -13.25 18.37
N GLN A 115 -13.10 -14.24 19.18
CA GLN A 115 -13.16 -15.64 18.73
C GLN A 115 -14.19 -15.86 17.63
N THR A 116 -15.32 -15.17 17.68
CA THR A 116 -16.37 -15.25 16.66
C THR A 116 -15.90 -14.71 15.31
N PHE A 117 -15.25 -13.54 15.32
CA PHE A 117 -14.77 -12.89 14.10
C PHE A 117 -13.44 -13.46 13.59
N PHE A 118 -12.61 -13.96 14.50
CA PHE A 118 -11.31 -14.57 14.23
C PHE A 118 -11.29 -15.97 14.88
N PRO A 119 -12.06 -16.94 14.33
CA PRO A 119 -12.03 -18.29 14.84
C PRO A 119 -10.62 -18.86 14.77
N GLU A 120 -10.24 -19.62 15.75
CA GLU A 120 -8.97 -20.35 15.70
C GLU A 120 -9.01 -21.27 14.48
N ASP A 121 -8.23 -20.94 13.46
CA ASP A 121 -7.91 -21.91 12.43
C ASP A 121 -7.29 -23.09 13.18
N ALA A 122 -7.82 -24.30 13.00
CA ALA A 122 -7.48 -25.53 13.72
C ALA A 122 -6.00 -25.99 13.53
N GLY A 123 -5.13 -25.10 13.13
CA GLY A 123 -3.69 -25.24 13.02
C GLY A 123 -3.00 -24.03 13.58
N GLN A 124 -2.54 -24.08 14.84
CA GLN A 124 -1.43 -23.24 15.25
C GLN A 124 -0.35 -23.40 14.17
N PHE A 125 0.04 -22.29 13.55
CA PHE A 125 1.00 -22.33 12.46
C PHE A 125 2.32 -22.87 13.01
N ARG A 126 2.67 -24.09 12.62
CA ARG A 126 3.95 -24.72 12.91
C ARG A 126 4.66 -24.84 11.57
N PHE A 127 5.82 -24.23 11.43
CA PHE A 127 6.69 -24.57 10.32
C PHE A 127 7.12 -26.04 10.46
N GLU A 128 7.08 -26.79 9.35
CA GLU A 128 7.54 -28.19 9.36
C GLU A 128 8.98 -28.34 9.84
N ASP A 129 9.81 -27.32 9.59
CA ASP A 129 11.22 -27.29 10.00
C ASP A 129 11.45 -26.94 11.48
N ASP A 130 10.49 -26.33 12.17
CA ASP A 130 10.61 -25.99 13.59
C ASP A 130 9.25 -26.03 14.30
N LYS A 131 8.79 -27.25 14.62
CA LYS A 131 7.54 -27.51 15.33
C LYS A 131 7.46 -26.88 16.74
N SER A 132 8.55 -26.28 17.20
CA SER A 132 8.63 -25.61 18.50
C SER A 132 8.21 -24.15 18.46
N LYS A 133 8.18 -23.50 17.30
CA LYS A 133 7.82 -22.09 17.18
C LYS A 133 6.32 -21.91 16.94
N ILE A 134 5.65 -21.36 17.95
CA ILE A 134 4.27 -20.89 17.87
C ILE A 134 4.34 -19.43 17.42
N PHE A 135 3.73 -19.12 16.29
CA PHE A 135 3.61 -17.73 15.81
C PHE A 135 2.31 -17.12 16.30
N PRO A 136 2.33 -15.81 16.64
CA PRO A 136 1.13 -15.09 17.01
C PRO A 136 0.12 -15.02 15.84
N ASP A 137 -1.15 -14.95 16.16
CA ASP A 137 -2.18 -14.61 15.18
C ASP A 137 -2.15 -13.11 14.88
N TRP A 138 -1.42 -12.76 13.83
CA TRP A 138 -1.28 -11.37 13.40
C TRP A 138 -2.60 -10.71 12.99
N GLN A 139 -3.61 -11.49 12.58
CA GLN A 139 -4.94 -10.97 12.25
C GLN A 139 -5.67 -10.48 13.50
N LYS A 140 -5.60 -11.22 14.61
CA LYS A 140 -6.15 -10.81 15.91
C LYS A 140 -5.45 -9.54 16.43
N ILE A 141 -4.13 -9.47 16.27
CA ILE A 141 -3.33 -8.31 16.69
C ILE A 141 -3.68 -7.09 15.83
N ALA A 142 -3.85 -7.27 14.52
CA ALA A 142 -4.29 -6.19 13.63
C ALA A 142 -5.69 -5.67 14.01
N ALA A 143 -6.61 -6.56 14.37
CA ALA A 143 -7.94 -6.16 14.86
C ALA A 143 -7.84 -5.33 16.15
N LEU A 144 -7.00 -5.72 17.09
CA LEU A 144 -6.78 -4.95 18.32
C LEU A 144 -6.14 -3.57 18.00
N ALA A 145 -5.19 -3.50 17.06
CA ALA A 145 -4.62 -2.23 16.60
C ALA A 145 -5.68 -1.30 16.00
N VAL A 146 -6.63 -1.84 15.19
CA VAL A 146 -7.76 -1.09 14.62
C VAL A 146 -8.67 -0.52 15.70
N LEU A 147 -8.92 -1.25 16.76
CA LEU A 147 -9.75 -0.78 17.88
C LEU A 147 -9.08 0.34 18.68
N ARG A 148 -7.75 0.32 18.77
CA ARG A 148 -6.98 1.21 19.63
C ARG A 148 -6.53 2.50 18.97
N ASN A 149 -6.01 2.40 17.73
CA ASN A 149 -5.24 3.47 17.12
C ASN A 149 -6.05 4.26 16.08
N ARG A 150 -5.69 5.53 15.92
CA ARG A 150 -6.25 6.43 14.92
C ARG A 150 -5.74 6.11 13.51
N LEU A 151 -4.45 5.79 13.38
CA LEU A 151 -3.82 5.30 12.17
C LEU A 151 -3.48 3.83 12.36
N VAL A 152 -3.83 2.99 11.39
CA VAL A 152 -3.40 1.58 11.34
C VAL A 152 -2.93 1.23 9.95
N VAL A 153 -1.80 0.57 9.87
CA VAL A 153 -1.24 0.00 8.64
C VAL A 153 -1.26 -1.51 8.77
N ILE A 154 -2.00 -2.19 7.90
CA ILE A 154 -1.99 -3.65 7.78
C ILE A 154 -1.23 -4.00 6.50
N SER A 155 0.02 -4.38 6.67
CA SER A 155 0.90 -4.77 5.56
C SER A 155 0.96 -6.29 5.42
N GLY A 156 1.32 -6.76 4.24
CA GLY A 156 1.55 -8.18 3.96
C GLY A 156 1.52 -8.48 2.48
N SER A 157 2.16 -9.58 2.08
CA SER A 157 2.20 -10.04 0.69
C SER A 157 0.80 -10.34 0.14
N PRO A 158 0.62 -10.44 -1.18
CA PRO A 158 -0.63 -10.89 -1.77
C PRO A 158 -1.03 -12.27 -1.22
N GLY A 159 -2.31 -12.43 -0.85
CA GLY A 159 -2.81 -13.69 -0.28
C GLY A 159 -2.68 -13.83 1.24
N THR A 160 -2.17 -12.84 1.98
CA THR A 160 -2.09 -12.88 3.46
C THR A 160 -3.42 -12.52 4.16
N GLY A 161 -4.45 -12.17 3.40
CA GLY A 161 -5.77 -11.88 3.96
C GLY A 161 -5.94 -10.47 4.52
N LYS A 162 -5.19 -9.47 4.04
CA LYS A 162 -5.28 -8.06 4.47
C LYS A 162 -6.72 -7.54 4.47
N THR A 163 -7.38 -7.61 3.33
CA THR A 163 -8.75 -7.10 3.13
C THR A 163 -9.75 -7.85 4.01
N THR A 164 -9.61 -9.18 4.14
CA THR A 164 -10.44 -9.99 5.02
C THR A 164 -10.22 -9.64 6.49
N THR A 165 -8.97 -9.41 6.90
CA THR A 165 -8.62 -8.99 8.27
C THR A 165 -9.23 -7.64 8.60
N ALA A 166 -9.11 -6.67 7.69
CA ALA A 166 -9.71 -5.34 7.86
C ALA A 166 -11.24 -5.43 7.97
N ALA A 167 -11.88 -6.22 7.11
CA ALA A 167 -13.33 -6.41 7.14
C ALA A 167 -13.81 -7.01 8.48
N ARG A 168 -13.13 -8.05 8.97
CA ARG A 168 -13.44 -8.65 10.28
C ARG A 168 -13.18 -7.67 11.43
N ALA A 169 -12.10 -6.89 11.36
CA ALA A 169 -11.78 -5.88 12.37
C ALA A 169 -12.83 -4.75 12.41
N LEU A 170 -13.32 -4.32 11.24
CA LEU A 170 -14.39 -3.33 11.14
C LEU A 170 -15.71 -3.87 11.66
N ALA A 171 -16.07 -5.12 11.36
CA ALA A 171 -17.25 -5.77 11.90
C ALA A 171 -17.17 -5.87 13.43
N LEU A 172 -16.01 -6.24 13.97
CA LEU A 172 -15.74 -6.25 15.40
C LEU A 172 -15.88 -4.85 16.01
N LEU A 173 -15.30 -3.84 15.38
CA LEU A 173 -15.41 -2.43 15.80
C LEU A 173 -16.87 -1.98 15.85
N GLN A 174 -17.68 -2.34 14.85
CA GLN A 174 -19.09 -2.03 14.77
C GLN A 174 -19.89 -2.65 15.92
N VAL A 175 -19.65 -3.94 16.21
CA VAL A 175 -20.33 -4.67 17.29
C VAL A 175 -19.96 -4.12 18.67
N LEU A 176 -18.72 -3.73 18.86
CA LEU A 176 -18.22 -3.18 20.12
C LEU A 176 -18.56 -1.71 20.33
N SER A 177 -18.98 -0.99 19.29
CA SER A 177 -19.37 0.42 19.40
C SER A 177 -20.75 0.56 20.06
N ARG A 178 -20.80 1.32 21.17
CA ARG A 178 -22.06 1.65 21.88
C ARG A 178 -22.82 2.85 21.31
N GLY A 179 -22.29 3.48 20.29
CA GLY A 179 -22.83 4.69 19.68
C GLY A 179 -23.73 4.42 18.47
N PRO A 180 -24.02 5.47 17.67
CA PRO A 180 -24.68 5.31 16.39
C PRO A 180 -23.82 4.45 15.46
N LYS A 181 -24.48 3.90 14.43
CA LYS A 181 -23.81 3.10 13.40
C LYS A 181 -22.63 3.89 12.80
N LEU A 182 -21.45 3.26 12.72
CA LEU A 182 -20.27 3.85 12.16
C LEU A 182 -20.40 4.13 10.66
N ARG A 183 -20.07 5.33 10.26
CA ARG A 183 -19.95 5.72 8.85
C ARG A 183 -18.58 5.32 8.35
N ILE A 184 -18.52 4.27 7.56
CA ILE A 184 -17.27 3.72 7.02
C ILE A 184 -17.16 4.05 5.54
N ALA A 185 -16.04 4.63 5.12
CA ALA A 185 -15.69 4.78 3.72
C ALA A 185 -14.66 3.72 3.32
N LEU A 186 -14.92 3.07 2.18
CA LEU A 186 -14.02 2.12 1.56
C LEU A 186 -13.45 2.76 0.31
N ALA A 187 -12.13 2.82 0.20
CA ALA A 187 -11.45 3.46 -0.92
C ALA A 187 -10.27 2.64 -1.43
N ALA A 188 -9.91 2.85 -2.69
CA ALA A 188 -8.72 2.27 -3.30
C ALA A 188 -8.18 3.24 -4.37
N PRO A 189 -6.92 3.14 -4.80
CA PRO A 189 -6.39 4.02 -5.84
C PRO A 189 -7.06 3.80 -7.20
N THR A 190 -7.51 2.57 -7.51
CA THR A 190 -8.14 2.22 -8.79
C THR A 190 -9.57 1.72 -8.61
N GLY A 191 -10.40 1.87 -9.66
CA GLY A 191 -11.77 1.37 -9.65
C GLY A 191 -11.87 -0.15 -9.49
N LYS A 192 -10.96 -0.91 -10.10
CA LYS A 192 -10.92 -2.38 -9.99
C LYS A 192 -10.60 -2.83 -8.54
N ALA A 193 -9.65 -2.17 -7.89
CA ALA A 193 -9.35 -2.45 -6.49
C ALA A 193 -10.52 -2.09 -5.57
N ALA A 194 -11.24 -0.99 -5.86
CA ALA A 194 -12.43 -0.61 -5.10
C ALA A 194 -13.56 -1.66 -5.18
N VAL A 195 -13.82 -2.21 -6.38
CA VAL A 195 -14.82 -3.29 -6.54
C VAL A 195 -14.43 -4.53 -5.74
N ARG A 196 -13.17 -4.96 -5.81
CA ARG A 196 -12.68 -6.11 -5.03
C ARG A 196 -12.76 -5.90 -3.53
N LEU A 197 -12.48 -4.67 -3.07
CA LEU A 197 -12.63 -4.30 -1.66
C LEU A 197 -14.10 -4.43 -1.23
N ASP A 198 -15.03 -3.94 -2.03
CA ASP A 198 -16.47 -4.01 -1.76
C ASP A 198 -16.96 -5.47 -1.63
N GLU A 199 -16.58 -6.34 -2.58
CA GLU A 199 -16.90 -7.77 -2.56
C GLU A 199 -16.33 -8.48 -1.32
N ALA A 200 -15.06 -8.21 -1.00
CA ALA A 200 -14.41 -8.80 0.17
C ALA A 200 -15.06 -8.36 1.48
N MET A 201 -15.45 -7.08 1.58
CA MET A 201 -16.15 -6.54 2.73
C MET A 201 -17.53 -7.16 2.88
N ASN A 202 -18.33 -7.22 1.81
CA ASN A 202 -19.67 -7.83 1.81
C ASN A 202 -19.59 -9.31 2.19
N SER A 203 -18.63 -10.05 1.65
CA SER A 203 -18.42 -11.47 2.01
C SER A 203 -18.05 -11.63 3.48
N ALA A 204 -17.22 -10.76 4.05
CA ALA A 204 -16.83 -10.84 5.46
C ALA A 204 -17.99 -10.49 6.39
N TYR A 205 -18.77 -9.45 6.07
CA TYR A 205 -19.97 -9.09 6.86
C TYR A 205 -21.01 -10.19 6.82
N ALA A 206 -21.28 -10.80 5.67
CA ALA A 206 -22.23 -11.91 5.55
C ALA A 206 -21.83 -13.11 6.43
N ARG A 207 -20.54 -13.44 6.52
CA ARG A 207 -20.05 -14.54 7.37
C ARG A 207 -20.29 -14.33 8.87
N VAL A 208 -20.38 -13.10 9.31
CA VAL A 208 -20.61 -12.74 10.71
C VAL A 208 -22.06 -12.33 10.98
N GLY A 209 -22.95 -12.56 10.00
CA GLY A 209 -24.38 -12.27 10.14
C GLY A 209 -24.75 -10.79 10.14
N LEU A 210 -23.83 -9.92 9.73
CA LEU A 210 -24.08 -8.50 9.57
C LEU A 210 -24.53 -8.23 8.13
N ASN A 211 -25.83 -8.05 7.91
CA ASN A 211 -26.40 -7.66 6.62
C ASN A 211 -26.28 -6.14 6.40
N ASP A 212 -25.10 -5.59 6.59
CA ASP A 212 -24.91 -4.16 6.54
C ASP A 212 -24.37 -3.73 5.19
N GLN A 213 -25.24 -3.15 4.36
CA GLN A 213 -24.81 -2.46 3.14
C GLN A 213 -24.02 -1.20 3.54
N GLN A 214 -22.73 -1.38 3.72
CA GLN A 214 -21.79 -0.25 3.73
C GLN A 214 -21.88 0.44 2.35
N GLY A 215 -21.62 1.75 2.29
CA GLY A 215 -21.60 2.45 1.02
C GLY A 215 -20.59 1.79 0.06
N LYS A 216 -20.91 1.77 -1.24
CA LYS A 216 -20.04 1.18 -2.26
C LYS A 216 -18.62 1.73 -2.16
N ALA A 217 -17.63 0.85 -2.27
CA ALA A 217 -16.24 1.26 -2.34
C ALA A 217 -15.99 2.15 -3.57
N MET A 218 -15.09 3.11 -3.43
CA MET A 218 -14.82 4.11 -4.45
C MET A 218 -13.32 4.39 -4.60
N THR A 219 -12.93 5.14 -5.61
CA THR A 219 -11.53 5.57 -5.70
C THR A 219 -11.24 6.68 -4.67
N VAL A 220 -9.98 6.78 -4.20
CA VAL A 220 -9.55 7.85 -3.29
C VAL A 220 -9.87 9.23 -3.87
N HIS A 221 -9.69 9.41 -5.17
CA HIS A 221 -10.07 10.65 -5.87
C HIS A 221 -11.55 10.96 -5.74
N ARG A 222 -12.41 9.96 -5.92
CA ARG A 222 -13.86 10.12 -5.78
C ARG A 222 -14.26 10.39 -4.33
N LEU A 223 -13.60 9.75 -3.36
CA LEU A 223 -13.78 9.99 -1.93
C LEU A 223 -13.48 11.45 -1.58
N LEU A 224 -12.36 11.99 -2.06
CA LEU A 224 -11.98 13.38 -1.84
C LEU A 224 -12.85 14.37 -2.61
N GLY A 225 -13.56 13.92 -3.64
CA GLY A 225 -14.45 14.74 -4.48
C GLY A 225 -13.64 15.60 -5.45
N THR A 226 -13.32 15.04 -6.63
CA THR A 226 -12.65 15.77 -7.70
C THR A 226 -13.46 16.97 -8.17
N VAL A 227 -12.79 18.09 -8.42
CA VAL A 227 -13.37 19.29 -9.00
C VAL A 227 -12.82 19.46 -10.42
N ALA A 228 -13.71 19.47 -11.41
CA ALA A 228 -13.30 19.58 -12.81
C ALA A 228 -12.46 20.83 -13.05
N GLY A 229 -11.31 20.68 -13.72
CA GLY A 229 -10.40 21.77 -14.04
C GLY A 229 -9.62 22.34 -12.85
N SER A 230 -9.64 21.68 -11.70
CA SER A 230 -8.92 22.13 -10.49
C SER A 230 -8.01 21.04 -9.93
N PRO A 231 -6.82 21.39 -9.42
CA PRO A 231 -5.98 20.46 -8.68
C PRO A 231 -6.45 20.24 -7.22
N TYR A 232 -7.50 20.93 -6.81
CA TYR A 232 -8.06 20.84 -5.47
C TYR A 232 -9.22 19.87 -5.41
N PHE A 233 -9.44 19.29 -4.23
CA PHE A 233 -10.56 18.43 -3.93
C PHE A 233 -11.64 19.19 -3.17
N ARG A 234 -12.86 18.64 -3.18
CA ARG A 234 -13.99 19.17 -2.40
C ARG A 234 -13.76 19.05 -0.90
N HIS A 235 -13.14 17.91 -0.47
CA HIS A 235 -12.81 17.66 0.92
C HIS A 235 -11.36 18.04 1.23
N GLY A 236 -11.15 18.64 2.38
CA GLY A 236 -9.87 19.13 2.88
C GLY A 236 -10.04 19.72 4.29
N PRO A 237 -9.07 20.50 4.79
CA PRO A 237 -9.10 21.03 6.18
C PRO A 237 -10.37 21.84 6.50
N GLY A 238 -10.91 22.59 5.56
CA GLY A 238 -12.13 23.39 5.74
C GLY A 238 -13.44 22.62 5.55
N ASN A 239 -13.39 21.43 4.98
CA ASN A 239 -14.55 20.56 4.74
C ASN A 239 -14.13 19.10 4.87
N PRO A 240 -13.98 18.58 6.09
CA PRO A 240 -13.48 17.22 6.33
C PRO A 240 -14.46 16.16 5.81
N LEU A 241 -13.93 14.95 5.59
CA LEU A 241 -14.71 13.79 5.21
C LEU A 241 -15.69 13.41 6.34
N PRO A 242 -16.97 13.16 6.01
CA PRO A 242 -18.01 12.86 7.01
C PRO A 242 -18.01 11.39 7.47
N TYR A 243 -16.86 10.77 7.60
CA TYR A 243 -16.71 9.35 7.95
C TYR A 243 -15.96 9.17 9.26
N ASP A 244 -16.39 8.16 10.03
CA ASP A 244 -15.77 7.81 11.30
C ASP A 244 -14.56 6.87 11.09
N VAL A 245 -14.61 6.06 10.02
CA VAL A 245 -13.51 5.18 9.61
C VAL A 245 -13.32 5.28 8.09
N ILE A 246 -12.09 5.45 7.66
CA ILE A 246 -11.70 5.40 6.25
C ILE A 246 -10.71 4.24 6.07
N VAL A 247 -11.02 3.33 5.14
CA VAL A 247 -10.14 2.24 4.74
C VAL A 247 -9.64 2.50 3.34
N VAL A 248 -8.34 2.41 3.15
CA VAL A 248 -7.70 2.51 1.83
C VAL A 248 -6.98 1.20 1.55
N ASP A 249 -7.48 0.46 0.58
CA ASP A 249 -6.81 -0.76 0.07
C ASP A 249 -5.82 -0.40 -1.05
N GLU A 250 -4.83 -1.26 -1.29
CA GLU A 250 -3.72 -1.04 -2.23
C GLU A 250 -3.01 0.31 -1.99
N ALA A 251 -2.81 0.66 -0.72
CA ALA A 251 -2.24 1.95 -0.32
C ALA A 251 -0.78 2.15 -0.78
N SER A 252 -0.08 1.09 -1.19
CA SER A 252 1.25 1.15 -1.84
C SER A 252 1.24 1.97 -3.15
N MET A 253 0.10 2.00 -3.84
CA MET A 253 -0.10 2.74 -5.09
C MET A 253 -0.53 4.21 -4.87
N VAL A 254 -0.76 4.63 -3.63
CA VAL A 254 -1.14 6.02 -3.30
C VAL A 254 0.11 6.86 -3.17
N ASP A 255 0.24 7.87 -4.03
CA ASP A 255 1.38 8.79 -4.03
C ASP A 255 1.36 9.78 -2.85
N LEU A 256 2.47 10.46 -2.64
CA LEU A 256 2.65 11.45 -1.57
C LEU A 256 1.62 12.60 -1.64
N PRO A 257 1.37 13.25 -2.80
CA PRO A 257 0.35 14.27 -2.92
C PRO A 257 -1.05 13.81 -2.51
N LEU A 258 -1.48 12.66 -3.01
CA LEU A 258 -2.83 12.12 -2.76
C LEU A 258 -2.99 11.70 -1.29
N MET A 259 -1.96 11.06 -0.71
CA MET A 259 -1.96 10.70 0.71
C MET A 259 -2.01 11.93 1.60
N ALA A 260 -1.24 12.98 1.30
CA ALA A 260 -1.28 14.23 2.04
C ALA A 260 -2.66 14.90 1.97
N LYS A 261 -3.29 14.91 0.79
CA LYS A 261 -4.66 15.43 0.62
C LYS A 261 -5.69 14.60 1.40
N LEU A 262 -5.55 13.28 1.40
CA LEU A 262 -6.41 12.39 2.18
C LEU A 262 -6.30 12.71 3.69
N VAL A 263 -5.08 12.81 4.20
CA VAL A 263 -4.84 13.10 5.61
C VAL A 263 -5.36 14.49 6.00
N GLN A 264 -5.20 15.49 5.14
CA GLN A 264 -5.77 16.83 5.35
C GLN A 264 -7.31 16.84 5.40
N ALA A 265 -7.95 15.88 4.72
CA ALA A 265 -9.41 15.76 4.69
C ALA A 265 -9.98 14.93 5.85
N LEU A 266 -9.14 14.33 6.71
CA LEU A 266 -9.62 13.56 7.85
C LEU A 266 -10.18 14.48 8.95
N SER A 267 -11.33 14.08 9.52
CA SER A 267 -11.78 14.66 10.79
C SER A 267 -10.83 14.26 11.93
N PRO A 268 -10.64 15.10 12.96
CA PRO A 268 -9.87 14.72 14.16
C PRO A 268 -10.35 13.41 14.80
N ALA A 269 -11.64 13.10 14.71
CA ALA A 269 -12.25 11.89 15.24
C ALA A 269 -12.19 10.68 14.31
N SER A 270 -11.75 10.86 13.06
CA SER A 270 -11.72 9.78 12.06
C SER A 270 -10.53 8.84 12.27
N ARG A 271 -10.74 7.55 11.99
CA ARG A 271 -9.69 6.52 11.88
C ARG A 271 -9.29 6.33 10.42
N LEU A 272 -8.01 6.13 10.19
CA LEU A 272 -7.45 5.77 8.89
C LEU A 272 -6.82 4.38 8.96
N ILE A 273 -7.28 3.47 8.12
CA ILE A 273 -6.74 2.12 7.98
C ILE A 273 -6.17 2.00 6.57
N LEU A 274 -4.88 1.76 6.48
CA LEU A 274 -4.15 1.57 5.22
C LEU A 274 -3.85 0.08 5.06
N LEU A 275 -4.28 -0.49 3.94
CA LEU A 275 -3.98 -1.87 3.56
C LEU A 275 -3.05 -1.82 2.35
N GLY A 276 -1.98 -2.59 2.38
CA GLY A 276 -1.08 -2.64 1.24
C GLY A 276 0.06 -3.63 1.44
N ASP A 277 0.89 -3.70 0.45
CA ASP A 277 2.08 -4.52 0.48
C ASP A 277 3.30 -3.61 0.34
N ARG A 278 4.15 -3.59 1.33
CA ARG A 278 5.35 -2.74 1.33
C ARG A 278 6.36 -3.14 0.26
N ASP A 279 6.35 -4.43 -0.13
CA ASP A 279 7.28 -5.02 -1.08
C ASP A 279 6.78 -4.88 -2.53
N GLN A 280 5.53 -4.41 -2.73
CA GLN A 280 5.02 -4.08 -4.06
C GLN A 280 5.65 -2.80 -4.62
N LEU A 281 5.60 -2.68 -5.95
CA LEU A 281 6.00 -1.46 -6.63
C LEU A 281 5.27 -0.25 -6.04
N ALA A 282 6.05 0.77 -5.71
CA ALA A 282 5.51 2.04 -5.26
C ALA A 282 4.68 2.71 -6.37
N SER A 283 3.97 3.77 -6.00
CA SER A 283 3.26 4.61 -6.96
C SER A 283 4.19 5.11 -8.08
N VAL A 284 3.65 5.30 -9.28
CA VAL A 284 4.39 5.88 -10.42
C VAL A 284 4.78 7.34 -10.13
N GLU A 285 3.92 8.06 -9.43
CA GLU A 285 4.19 9.41 -8.93
C GLU A 285 5.13 9.38 -7.71
N ALA A 286 5.71 10.53 -7.40
CA ALA A 286 6.72 10.65 -6.35
C ALA A 286 6.21 10.27 -4.95
N GLY A 287 6.95 9.41 -4.25
CA GLY A 287 6.79 9.08 -2.83
C GLY A 287 6.22 7.69 -2.56
N ALA A 288 7.04 6.82 -1.96
CA ALA A 288 6.66 5.47 -1.51
C ALA A 288 6.13 5.51 -0.07
N VAL A 289 5.04 6.24 0.16
CA VAL A 289 4.56 6.56 1.53
C VAL A 289 4.36 5.31 2.39
N LEU A 290 3.74 4.25 1.85
CA LEU A 290 3.50 3.03 2.62
C LEU A 290 4.81 2.29 2.95
N GLY A 291 5.73 2.21 1.98
CA GLY A 291 7.05 1.61 2.18
C GLY A 291 7.85 2.35 3.25
N ASP A 292 7.87 3.68 3.17
CA ASP A 292 8.57 4.53 4.15
C ASP A 292 7.96 4.41 5.56
N LEU A 293 6.63 4.27 5.67
CA LEU A 293 5.94 4.02 6.94
C LEU A 293 6.32 2.67 7.54
N CYS A 294 6.34 1.61 6.72
CA CYS A 294 6.65 0.26 7.17
C CYS A 294 8.12 0.08 7.57
N GLY A 295 9.01 0.96 7.10
CA GLY A 295 10.43 0.90 7.40
C GLY A 295 11.17 -0.22 6.67
N PRO A 296 12.47 -0.46 7.00
CA PRO A 296 13.30 -1.47 6.34
C PRO A 296 12.82 -2.91 6.61
N ASP A 297 13.29 -3.87 5.82
CA ASP A 297 12.84 -5.27 5.81
C ASP A 297 12.99 -6.01 7.14
N ASP A 298 13.93 -5.59 7.96
CA ASP A 298 14.17 -6.12 9.31
C ASP A 298 13.29 -5.48 10.39
N ALA A 299 12.45 -4.51 10.01
CA ALA A 299 11.52 -3.81 10.90
C ALA A 299 10.27 -4.64 11.25
N GLY A 300 10.38 -5.91 11.52
CA GLY A 300 9.27 -6.83 11.84
C GLY A 300 8.15 -6.26 12.73
N ASN A 301 7.23 -7.08 13.17
CA ASN A 301 6.15 -6.69 14.10
C ASN A 301 6.68 -6.36 15.50
N PHE A 302 7.23 -5.17 15.68
CA PHE A 302 7.73 -4.69 16.97
C PHE A 302 6.75 -3.70 17.60
N PHE A 303 6.39 -3.96 18.85
CA PHE A 303 5.41 -3.17 19.58
C PHE A 303 5.97 -2.64 20.89
N SER A 304 5.40 -1.54 21.37
CA SER A 304 5.72 -0.99 22.68
C SER A 304 5.41 -2.00 23.79
N GLN A 305 6.08 -1.86 24.92
CA GLN A 305 5.85 -2.72 26.08
C GLN A 305 4.37 -2.68 26.54
N ALA A 306 3.75 -1.50 26.49
CA ALA A 306 2.35 -1.32 26.86
C ALA A 306 1.41 -2.08 25.93
N PHE A 307 1.62 -1.97 24.61
CA PHE A 307 0.78 -2.67 23.64
C PHE A 307 0.98 -4.18 23.66
N ARG A 308 2.19 -4.64 23.91
CA ARG A 308 2.48 -6.08 24.11
C ARG A 308 1.73 -6.68 25.32
N GLN A 309 1.64 -5.92 26.41
CA GLN A 309 0.84 -6.36 27.58
C GLN A 309 -0.64 -6.41 27.25
N GLU A 310 -1.14 -5.45 26.50
CA GLU A 310 -2.53 -5.40 26.05
C GLU A 310 -2.84 -6.55 25.07
N ILE A 311 -1.98 -6.82 24.09
CA ILE A 311 -2.10 -7.98 23.20
C ILE A 311 -2.26 -9.26 24.02
N ARG A 312 -1.35 -9.53 24.95
CA ARG A 312 -1.43 -10.72 25.81
C ARG A 312 -2.76 -10.82 26.57
N ARG A 313 -3.20 -9.71 27.14
CA ARG A 313 -4.44 -9.67 27.93
C ARG A 313 -5.68 -9.85 27.06
N MET A 314 -5.73 -9.23 25.89
CA MET A 314 -6.94 -9.13 25.09
C MET A 314 -7.06 -10.26 24.08
N THR A 315 -5.97 -10.70 23.49
CA THR A 315 -5.96 -11.73 22.43
C THR A 315 -5.45 -13.10 22.90
N GLY A 316 -4.77 -13.16 24.05
CA GLY A 316 -4.09 -14.36 24.53
C GLY A 316 -2.74 -14.62 23.86
N GLU A 317 -2.35 -13.83 22.85
CA GLU A 317 -1.09 -14.03 22.11
C GLU A 317 0.12 -13.64 22.95
N SER A 318 1.01 -14.60 23.18
CA SER A 318 2.19 -14.41 24.05
C SER A 318 3.53 -14.48 23.34
N CYS A 319 3.60 -15.16 22.19
CA CYS A 319 4.83 -15.41 21.43
C CYS A 319 5.22 -14.23 20.53
N LEU A 320 5.27 -13.01 21.08
CA LEU A 320 5.66 -11.83 20.30
C LEU A 320 7.19 -11.74 20.15
N PRO A 321 7.69 -11.25 18.98
CA PRO A 321 9.12 -11.04 18.77
C PRO A 321 9.74 -10.17 19.88
N PRO A 322 11.00 -10.37 20.25
CA PRO A 322 11.66 -9.52 21.23
C PRO A 322 11.69 -8.06 20.75
N VAL A 323 11.59 -7.11 21.68
CA VAL A 323 11.73 -5.69 21.33
C VAL A 323 13.19 -5.43 20.96
N PRO A 324 13.48 -4.85 19.80
CA PRO A 324 14.87 -4.50 19.46
C PRO A 324 15.37 -3.43 20.43
N PHE A 325 16.69 -3.43 20.66
CA PHE A 325 17.36 -2.41 21.53
C PHE A 325 17.32 -1.00 20.92
N ARG A 326 16.73 -0.81 19.76
CA ARG A 326 16.56 0.48 19.07
C ARG A 326 15.27 1.17 19.54
N HIS A 327 15.26 2.50 19.48
CA HIS A 327 14.04 3.26 19.65
C HIS A 327 13.00 2.83 18.61
N LEU A 328 11.85 2.38 19.09
CA LEU A 328 10.72 2.09 18.21
C LEU A 328 10.15 3.40 17.64
N PRO A 329 9.76 3.42 16.37
CA PRO A 329 9.00 4.54 15.81
C PRO A 329 7.73 4.80 16.64
N PRO A 330 7.31 6.05 16.79
CA PRO A 330 6.11 6.40 17.57
C PRO A 330 4.84 5.65 17.14
N VAL A 331 4.77 5.25 15.86
CA VAL A 331 3.62 4.54 15.28
C VAL A 331 3.80 3.02 15.19
N SER A 332 4.81 2.44 15.84
CA SER A 332 5.06 0.99 15.79
C SER A 332 3.85 0.16 16.23
N ASP A 333 3.10 0.62 17.24
CA ASP A 333 1.87 -0.05 17.71
C ASP A 333 0.70 0.03 16.70
N SER A 334 0.86 0.81 15.65
CA SER A 334 -0.14 1.00 14.59
C SER A 334 0.17 0.19 13.32
N MET A 335 1.31 -0.49 13.28
CA MET A 335 1.76 -1.22 12.10
C MET A 335 1.78 -2.72 12.37
N VAL A 336 1.01 -3.48 11.58
CA VAL A 336 0.95 -4.94 11.70
C VAL A 336 1.21 -5.57 10.33
N GLN A 337 2.24 -6.40 10.26
CA GLN A 337 2.58 -7.17 9.08
C GLN A 337 2.02 -8.58 9.19
N LEU A 338 1.11 -8.93 8.27
CA LEU A 338 0.58 -10.28 8.15
C LEU A 338 1.62 -11.17 7.49
N GLN A 339 1.94 -12.30 8.10
CA GLN A 339 3.01 -13.19 7.66
C GLN A 339 2.49 -14.45 6.97
N LYS A 340 1.32 -14.99 7.41
CA LYS A 340 0.75 -16.21 6.84
C LYS A 340 0.15 -15.95 5.46
N ASN A 341 0.61 -16.69 4.46
CA ASN A 341 0.01 -16.67 3.13
C ASN A 341 -1.03 -17.80 2.99
N TYR A 342 -2.21 -17.45 2.48
CA TYR A 342 -3.32 -18.40 2.26
C TYR A 342 -3.49 -18.78 0.79
N ARG A 343 -2.75 -18.14 -0.12
CA ARG A 343 -2.86 -18.39 -1.56
C ARG A 343 -1.88 -19.43 -2.06
N PHE A 344 -0.69 -19.47 -1.50
CA PHE A 344 0.34 -20.45 -1.84
C PHE A 344 1.17 -20.81 -0.60
N ASP A 345 1.67 -22.05 -0.57
CA ASP A 345 2.55 -22.53 0.49
C ASP A 345 3.88 -21.79 0.44
N GLU A 346 4.44 -21.45 1.59
CA GLU A 346 5.75 -20.80 1.67
C GLU A 346 6.88 -21.67 1.14
N ASN A 347 6.72 -23.01 1.18
CA ASN A 347 7.68 -23.99 0.65
C ASN A 347 7.45 -24.28 -0.83
N SER A 348 6.37 -23.78 -1.44
CA SER A 348 6.14 -23.87 -2.89
C SER A 348 7.23 -23.15 -3.67
N GLY A 349 7.39 -23.48 -4.94
CA GLY A 349 8.32 -22.80 -5.84
C GLY A 349 8.03 -21.30 -5.92
N ILE A 350 6.75 -20.92 -6.06
CA ILE A 350 6.30 -19.51 -6.05
C ILE A 350 6.70 -18.83 -4.75
N GLY A 351 6.46 -19.47 -3.59
CA GLY A 351 6.79 -18.90 -2.28
C GLY A 351 8.29 -18.71 -2.07
N GLN A 352 9.10 -19.68 -2.49
CA GLN A 352 10.57 -19.58 -2.43
C GLN A 352 11.09 -18.49 -3.37
N LEU A 353 10.59 -18.45 -4.61
CA LEU A 353 10.99 -17.48 -5.62
C LEU A 353 10.66 -16.04 -5.18
N SER A 354 9.44 -15.81 -4.71
CA SER A 354 9.01 -14.51 -4.20
C SER A 354 9.92 -13.99 -3.09
N ARG A 355 10.29 -14.84 -2.13
CA ARG A 355 11.22 -14.45 -1.05
C ARG A 355 12.63 -14.14 -1.56
N ALA A 356 13.13 -14.90 -2.53
CA ALA A 356 14.45 -14.67 -3.11
C ALA A 356 14.49 -13.35 -3.88
N VAL A 357 13.44 -13.05 -4.65
CA VAL A 357 13.29 -11.79 -5.40
C VAL A 357 13.23 -10.60 -4.44
N ASN A 358 12.39 -10.66 -3.40
CA ASN A 358 12.25 -9.57 -2.43
C ASN A 358 13.55 -9.29 -1.64
N ARG A 359 14.39 -10.30 -1.45
CA ARG A 359 15.71 -10.15 -0.82
C ARG A 359 16.80 -9.68 -1.78
N GLY A 360 16.53 -9.60 -3.08
CA GLY A 360 17.53 -9.32 -4.10
C GLY A 360 18.56 -10.44 -4.27
N ASP A 361 18.26 -11.67 -3.80
CA ASP A 361 19.15 -12.83 -3.86
C ASP A 361 19.11 -13.44 -5.27
N LYS A 362 19.90 -12.86 -6.16
CA LYS A 362 20.00 -13.25 -7.57
C LYS A 362 20.36 -14.73 -7.74
N ASP A 363 21.34 -15.21 -6.97
CA ASP A 363 21.83 -16.59 -7.13
C ASP A 363 20.76 -17.60 -6.70
N ARG A 364 20.03 -17.29 -5.65
CA ARG A 364 18.90 -18.08 -5.20
C ARG A 364 17.76 -18.09 -6.20
N VAL A 365 17.43 -16.94 -6.80
CA VAL A 365 16.40 -16.82 -7.87
C VAL A 365 16.73 -17.77 -9.02
N PHE A 366 17.95 -17.70 -9.58
CA PHE A 366 18.35 -18.57 -10.68
C PHE A 366 18.43 -20.04 -10.26
N SER A 367 18.86 -20.35 -9.03
CA SER A 367 18.86 -21.71 -8.51
C SER A 367 17.45 -22.31 -8.46
N ILE A 368 16.44 -21.53 -8.07
CA ILE A 368 15.04 -21.96 -8.00
C ILE A 368 14.47 -22.13 -9.42
N LEU A 369 14.67 -21.16 -10.31
CA LEU A 369 14.18 -21.22 -11.69
C LEU A 369 14.75 -22.37 -12.50
N ASN A 370 16.01 -22.74 -12.29
CA ASN A 370 16.65 -23.87 -12.93
C ASN A 370 16.37 -25.23 -12.26
N SER A 371 15.64 -25.22 -11.14
CA SER A 371 15.35 -26.43 -10.38
C SER A 371 14.12 -27.15 -10.93
N SER A 372 14.25 -28.41 -11.30
CA SER A 372 13.10 -29.27 -11.66
C SER A 372 12.27 -29.72 -10.45
N ARG A 373 12.60 -29.26 -9.22
CA ARG A 373 11.91 -29.69 -7.99
C ARG A 373 10.60 -28.94 -7.75
N CYS A 374 10.43 -27.78 -8.36
CA CYS A 374 9.25 -26.95 -8.19
C CYS A 374 8.33 -27.13 -9.41
N SER A 375 7.18 -27.78 -9.23
CA SER A 375 6.20 -28.04 -10.30
C SER A 375 5.25 -26.87 -10.53
N ASP A 376 5.27 -25.89 -9.67
CA ASP A 376 4.39 -24.71 -9.66
C ASP A 376 5.03 -23.46 -10.31
N ILE A 377 6.26 -23.59 -10.81
CA ILE A 377 6.97 -22.57 -11.59
C ILE A 377 7.54 -23.17 -12.86
N ALA A 378 7.50 -22.40 -13.94
CA ALA A 378 8.17 -22.70 -15.19
C ALA A 378 8.97 -21.49 -15.66
N TRP A 379 10.15 -21.74 -16.19
CA TRP A 379 10.97 -20.71 -16.82
C TRP A 379 11.34 -21.15 -18.23
N GLU A 380 10.89 -20.36 -19.19
CA GLU A 380 11.16 -20.56 -20.59
C GLU A 380 11.99 -19.40 -21.14
N ASN A 381 12.93 -19.70 -21.99
CA ASN A 381 13.66 -18.68 -22.70
C ASN A 381 12.74 -17.99 -23.70
N LEU A 382 12.72 -16.67 -23.70
CA LEU A 382 12.02 -15.93 -24.76
C LEU A 382 12.69 -16.26 -26.11
N PRO A 383 11.91 -16.68 -27.12
CA PRO A 383 12.43 -16.83 -28.46
C PRO A 383 12.86 -15.45 -28.99
N ASP A 384 13.56 -15.46 -30.12
CA ASP A 384 13.83 -14.23 -30.85
C ASP A 384 12.50 -13.51 -31.22
N PRO A 385 12.51 -12.23 -31.57
CA PRO A 385 11.30 -11.48 -31.90
C PRO A 385 10.45 -12.13 -33.00
N LEU A 386 11.04 -12.92 -33.91
CA LEU A 386 10.34 -13.63 -34.97
C LEU A 386 9.63 -14.90 -34.47
N GLY A 387 10.14 -15.52 -33.43
CA GLY A 387 9.54 -16.70 -32.78
C GLY A 387 8.44 -16.38 -31.78
N LEU A 388 8.35 -15.13 -31.29
CA LEU A 388 7.39 -14.71 -30.26
C LEU A 388 5.92 -14.91 -30.68
N PRO A 389 5.47 -14.59 -31.95
CA PRO A 389 4.11 -14.83 -32.36
C PRO A 389 3.71 -16.31 -32.26
N ARG A 390 4.62 -17.22 -32.59
CA ARG A 390 4.38 -18.66 -32.53
C ARG A 390 4.24 -19.14 -31.08
N LEU A 391 5.09 -18.66 -30.19
CA LEU A 391 4.99 -18.97 -28.75
C LEU A 391 3.64 -18.51 -28.16
N ILE A 392 3.19 -17.30 -28.54
CA ILE A 392 1.88 -16.76 -28.16
C ILE A 392 0.76 -17.62 -28.71
N GLU A 393 0.87 -18.04 -30.00
CA GLU A 393 -0.13 -18.88 -30.64
C GLU A 393 -0.27 -20.23 -29.93
N GLU A 394 0.83 -20.90 -29.66
CA GLU A 394 0.85 -22.19 -29.01
C GLU A 394 0.31 -22.18 -27.58
N ASN A 395 0.59 -21.12 -26.81
CA ASN A 395 0.31 -21.07 -25.36
C ASN A 395 -0.92 -20.24 -24.97
N LEU A 396 -1.29 -19.23 -25.75
CA LEU A 396 -2.34 -18.28 -25.35
C LEU A 396 -3.59 -18.31 -26.21
N ILE A 397 -3.49 -18.58 -27.52
CA ILE A 397 -4.64 -18.45 -28.46
C ILE A 397 -5.80 -19.35 -28.06
N HIS A 398 -5.53 -20.56 -27.55
CA HIS A 398 -6.62 -21.47 -27.16
C HIS A 398 -7.52 -20.91 -26.05
N TYR A 399 -6.98 -20.11 -25.10
CA TYR A 399 -7.76 -19.43 -24.07
C TYR A 399 -8.61 -18.31 -24.68
N PHE A 400 -8.01 -17.50 -25.56
CA PHE A 400 -8.73 -16.43 -26.27
C PHE A 400 -9.79 -16.95 -27.26
N ARG A 401 -9.58 -18.11 -27.86
CA ARG A 401 -10.55 -18.70 -28.78
C ARG A 401 -11.90 -18.96 -28.11
N LYS A 402 -11.89 -19.48 -26.89
CA LYS A 402 -13.12 -19.72 -26.14
C LYS A 402 -13.82 -18.41 -25.79
N TYR A 403 -13.09 -17.41 -25.33
CA TYR A 403 -13.63 -16.07 -25.11
C TYR A 403 -14.27 -15.48 -26.37
N MET A 404 -13.56 -15.53 -27.48
CA MET A 404 -14.07 -15.02 -28.75
C MET A 404 -15.33 -15.77 -29.21
N GLN A 405 -15.41 -17.07 -28.99
CA GLN A 405 -16.63 -17.82 -29.27
C GLN A 405 -17.81 -17.37 -28.43
N MET A 406 -17.61 -17.13 -27.14
CA MET A 406 -18.65 -16.59 -26.22
C MET A 406 -19.13 -15.21 -26.68
N VAL A 407 -18.21 -14.33 -27.09
CA VAL A 407 -18.55 -13.01 -27.64
C VAL A 407 -19.33 -13.12 -28.95
N ILE A 408 -18.91 -14.01 -29.89
CA ILE A 408 -19.58 -14.21 -31.17
C ILE A 408 -20.98 -14.83 -30.98
N ASN A 409 -21.13 -15.70 -29.99
CA ASN A 409 -22.41 -16.33 -29.66
C ASN A 409 -23.37 -15.40 -28.94
N ASN A 410 -22.94 -14.19 -28.60
CA ASN A 410 -23.72 -13.21 -27.79
C ASN A 410 -24.10 -13.78 -26.41
N ASP A 411 -23.21 -14.53 -25.78
CA ASP A 411 -23.41 -15.04 -24.42
C ASP A 411 -23.60 -13.87 -23.44
N ASN A 412 -24.18 -14.14 -22.29
CA ASN A 412 -24.39 -13.12 -21.27
C ASN A 412 -23.04 -12.47 -20.88
N PRO A 413 -22.92 -11.13 -20.93
CA PRO A 413 -21.69 -10.41 -20.58
C PRO A 413 -21.11 -10.81 -19.23
N GLU A 414 -21.94 -11.08 -18.22
CA GLU A 414 -21.47 -11.53 -16.90
C GLU A 414 -20.73 -12.87 -16.99
N VAL A 415 -21.22 -13.82 -17.80
CA VAL A 415 -20.55 -15.12 -18.01
C VAL A 415 -19.23 -14.96 -18.76
N ILE A 416 -19.17 -14.00 -19.70
CA ILE A 416 -17.96 -13.68 -20.44
C ILE A 416 -16.91 -13.08 -19.51
N PHE A 417 -17.31 -12.14 -18.64
CA PHE A 417 -16.42 -11.54 -17.66
C PHE A 417 -15.93 -12.57 -16.63
N ASP A 418 -16.81 -13.40 -16.09
CA ASP A 418 -16.45 -14.49 -15.17
C ASP A 418 -15.40 -15.44 -15.77
N TYR A 419 -15.48 -15.69 -17.08
CA TYR A 419 -14.48 -16.52 -17.77
C TYR A 419 -13.10 -15.87 -17.81
N PHE A 420 -13.05 -14.53 -17.90
CA PHE A 420 -11.79 -13.77 -17.91
C PHE A 420 -11.18 -13.59 -16.52
N GLU A 421 -11.97 -13.69 -15.47
CA GLU A 421 -11.51 -13.52 -14.09
C GLU A 421 -10.96 -14.81 -13.48
N ARG A 422 -11.25 -15.95 -14.10
CA ARG A 422 -10.73 -17.27 -13.70
C ARG A 422 -9.42 -17.62 -14.39
#